data_0a8d6cc9a5f203fae3fdbede629c07ae
#
_entry.id   0a8d6cc9a5f203fae3fdbede629c07ae
#
_cell.length_a   1.000
_cell.length_b   1.000
_cell.length_c   1.000
_cell.angle_alpha   90.00
_cell.angle_beta   90.00
_cell.angle_gamma   90.00
#
_symmetry.space_group_name_H-M   'P 1'
#
loop_
_entity.id
_entity.type
_entity.pdbx_description
1 polymer ?
#
loop_
_entity_poly.entity_id
_entity_poly.type
_entity_poly.pdbx_seq_one_letter_code
_entity_poly.pdbx_strand_id
1 'polypeptide(L)'
;MGTLTKREIVLNISNETGLVQHEVFDVVQKTLDQVIEALARGDNIELRNFGVFEVKLTKPRVGRNPNQPGSSFVIPARATVKFKSGKIMKQRVGQLTAKMKADADAEK
;
A
#
# COMPACT_ATOMS: atom_id res chain seq x y z
N MET A 1 -3.26 7.62 15.40
CA MET A 1 -3.60 7.85 14.01
C MET A 1 -4.66 6.87 13.57
N GLY A 2 -5.56 7.30 12.71
CA GLY A 2 -6.65 6.45 12.24
C GLY A 2 -6.32 5.69 10.97
N THR A 3 -7.22 4.83 10.60
CA THR A 3 -7.15 4.07 9.35
C THR A 3 -8.33 4.47 8.48
N LEU A 4 -8.05 4.87 7.24
CA LEU A 4 -9.08 5.17 6.27
C LEU A 4 -9.43 3.90 5.50
N THR A 5 -10.68 3.47 5.60
CA THR A 5 -11.15 2.26 4.93
C THR A 5 -11.75 2.58 3.56
N LYS A 6 -11.90 1.55 2.73
CA LYS A 6 -12.55 1.70 1.42
C LYS A 6 -13.97 2.28 1.56
N ARG A 7 -14.70 1.84 2.56
CA ARG A 7 -16.06 2.35 2.81
C ARG A 7 -16.06 3.85 3.07
N GLU A 8 -15.11 4.32 3.88
CA GLU A 8 -14.98 5.75 4.19
C GLU A 8 -14.57 6.56 2.95
N ILE A 9 -13.69 5.99 2.11
CA ILE A 9 -13.31 6.62 0.85
C ILE A 9 -14.55 6.81 -0.04
N VAL A 10 -15.37 5.78 -0.16
CA VAL A 10 -16.61 5.84 -0.96
C VAL A 10 -17.56 6.91 -0.44
N LEU A 11 -17.76 6.96 0.87
CA LEU A 11 -18.62 7.97 1.50
C LEU A 11 -18.11 9.39 1.24
N ASN A 12 -16.81 9.60 1.41
CA ASN A 12 -16.18 10.90 1.20
C ASN A 12 -16.34 11.36 -0.24
N ILE A 13 -16.09 10.48 -1.21
CA ILE A 13 -16.22 10.80 -2.63
C ILE A 13 -17.68 11.10 -2.98
N SER A 14 -18.61 10.30 -2.47
CA SER A 14 -20.05 10.53 -2.69
C SER A 14 -20.46 11.90 -2.18
N ASN A 15 -20.01 12.29 -0.99
CA ASN A 15 -20.31 13.59 -0.40
C ASN A 15 -19.68 14.74 -1.20
N GLU A 16 -18.47 14.57 -1.70
CA GLU A 16 -17.78 15.60 -2.48
C GLU A 16 -18.37 15.81 -3.87
N THR A 17 -18.81 14.74 -4.50
CA THR A 17 -19.22 14.77 -5.91
C THR A 17 -20.74 14.83 -6.09
N GLY A 18 -21.51 14.46 -5.06
CA GLY A 18 -22.94 14.31 -5.18
C GLY A 18 -23.37 13.02 -5.88
N LEU A 19 -22.43 12.15 -6.25
CA LEU A 19 -22.76 10.88 -6.88
C LEU A 19 -23.32 9.89 -5.86
N VAL A 20 -24.15 8.97 -6.34
CA VAL A 20 -24.77 7.95 -5.50
C VAL A 20 -23.70 7.02 -4.94
N GLN A 21 -23.77 6.70 -3.65
CA GLN A 21 -22.78 5.85 -2.98
C GLN A 21 -22.55 4.52 -3.68
N HIS A 22 -23.63 3.88 -4.14
CA HIS A 22 -23.53 2.60 -4.84
C HIS A 22 -22.71 2.70 -6.12
N GLU A 23 -22.89 3.77 -6.89
CA GLU A 23 -22.11 4.00 -8.11
C GLU A 23 -20.64 4.28 -7.79
N VAL A 24 -20.39 5.08 -6.77
CA VAL A 24 -19.01 5.38 -6.32
C VAL A 24 -18.33 4.10 -5.85
N PHE A 25 -19.02 3.27 -5.08
CA PHE A 25 -18.48 1.98 -4.63
C PHE A 25 -18.07 1.11 -5.82
N ASP A 26 -18.93 1.00 -6.85
CA ASP A 26 -18.62 0.19 -8.02
C ASP A 26 -17.37 0.68 -8.74
N VAL A 27 -17.24 2.00 -8.92
CA VAL A 27 -16.07 2.59 -9.60
C VAL A 27 -14.80 2.36 -8.77
N VAL A 28 -14.84 2.60 -7.48
CA VAL A 28 -13.70 2.40 -6.59
C VAL A 28 -13.28 0.93 -6.58
N GLN A 29 -14.25 0.02 -6.44
CA GLN A 29 -13.96 -1.42 -6.42
C GLN A 29 -13.34 -1.89 -7.74
N LYS A 30 -13.88 -1.45 -8.86
CA LYS A 30 -13.35 -1.82 -10.18
C LYS A 30 -11.96 -1.25 -10.42
N THR A 31 -11.69 -0.06 -9.90
CA THR A 31 -10.34 0.51 -9.95
C THR A 31 -9.34 -0.37 -9.22
N LEU A 32 -9.68 -0.81 -8.02
CA LEU A 32 -8.82 -1.69 -7.24
C LEU A 32 -8.66 -3.06 -7.91
N ASP A 33 -9.73 -3.60 -8.49
CA ASP A 33 -9.68 -4.86 -9.22
C ASP A 33 -8.76 -4.78 -10.43
N GLN A 34 -8.79 -3.66 -11.17
CA GLN A 34 -7.88 -3.43 -12.30
C GLN A 34 -6.42 -3.43 -11.86
N VAL A 35 -6.15 -2.80 -10.72
CA VAL A 35 -4.80 -2.77 -10.14
C VAL A 35 -4.33 -4.19 -9.81
N ILE A 36 -5.17 -4.96 -9.13
CA ILE A 36 -4.84 -6.33 -8.73
C ILE A 36 -4.59 -7.21 -9.97
N GLU A 37 -5.45 -7.12 -10.98
CA GLU A 37 -5.32 -7.94 -12.19
C GLU A 37 -4.06 -7.61 -12.98
N ALA A 38 -3.71 -6.33 -13.10
CA ALA A 38 -2.49 -5.93 -13.79
C ALA A 38 -1.24 -6.47 -13.07
N LEU A 39 -1.21 -6.34 -11.75
CA LEU A 39 -0.11 -6.86 -10.95
C LEU A 39 -0.02 -8.37 -11.01
N ALA A 40 -1.17 -9.05 -11.05
CA ALA A 40 -1.20 -10.51 -11.18
C ALA A 40 -0.64 -11.00 -12.52
N ARG A 41 -0.75 -10.18 -13.58
CA ARG A 41 -0.13 -10.48 -14.88
C ARG A 41 1.37 -10.18 -14.93
N GLY A 42 1.91 -9.53 -13.91
CA GLY A 42 3.29 -9.09 -13.87
C GLY A 42 3.51 -7.68 -14.40
N ASP A 43 2.46 -6.93 -14.67
CA ASP A 43 2.57 -5.54 -15.12
C ASP A 43 2.78 -4.61 -13.92
N ASN A 44 3.60 -3.58 -14.11
CA ASN A 44 3.72 -2.50 -13.15
C ASN A 44 2.58 -1.51 -13.38
N ILE A 45 2.18 -0.80 -12.33
CA ILE A 45 1.15 0.24 -12.42
C ILE A 45 1.76 1.57 -12.00
N GLU A 46 1.63 2.56 -12.87
CA GLU A 46 2.06 3.92 -12.59
C GLU A 46 0.84 4.83 -12.48
N LEU A 47 0.68 5.44 -11.31
CA LEU A 47 -0.37 6.43 -11.07
C LEU A 47 0.31 7.77 -10.80
N ARG A 48 0.25 8.65 -11.79
CA ARG A 48 0.97 9.93 -11.75
C ARG A 48 0.69 10.70 -10.46
N ASN A 49 1.74 11.18 -9.80
CA ASN A 49 1.71 11.92 -8.54
C ASN A 49 1.26 11.12 -7.33
N PHE A 50 0.73 9.93 -7.52
CA PHE A 50 0.34 9.03 -6.43
C PHE A 50 1.46 8.05 -6.10
N GLY A 51 1.86 7.26 -7.08
CA GLY A 51 2.93 6.30 -6.88
C GLY A 51 2.97 5.23 -7.94
N VAL A 52 3.91 4.31 -7.77
CA VAL A 52 4.12 3.18 -8.67
C VAL A 52 4.08 1.89 -7.86
N PHE A 53 3.31 0.93 -8.36
CA PHE A 53 3.31 -0.44 -7.83
C PHE A 53 4.14 -1.30 -8.78
N GLU A 54 5.19 -1.92 -8.25
CA GLU A 54 6.09 -2.77 -9.03
C GLU A 54 6.01 -4.21 -8.55
N VAL A 55 5.95 -5.14 -9.50
CA VAL A 55 6.06 -6.57 -9.20
C VAL A 55 7.54 -6.93 -9.20
N LYS A 56 7.99 -7.55 -8.13
CA LYS A 56 9.39 -7.98 -7.97
C LYS A 56 9.44 -9.41 -7.50
N LEU A 57 10.45 -10.14 -7.99
CA LEU A 57 10.73 -11.47 -7.51
C LEU A 57 11.72 -11.35 -6.33
N THR A 58 11.34 -11.86 -5.17
CA THR A 58 12.26 -11.90 -4.03
C THR A 58 13.26 -13.02 -4.23
N LYS A 59 14.50 -12.80 -3.73
CA LYS A 59 15.52 -13.85 -3.78
C LYS A 59 15.23 -14.94 -2.75
N PRO A 60 15.57 -16.21 -3.03
CA PRO A 60 15.51 -17.23 -2.02
C PRO A 60 16.43 -16.85 -0.83
N ARG A 61 15.97 -17.14 0.36
CA ARG A 61 16.74 -16.85 1.56
C ARG A 61 16.62 -17.98 2.56
N VAL A 62 17.58 -18.04 3.49
CA VAL A 62 17.56 -19.04 4.56
C VAL A 62 16.88 -18.44 5.77
N GLY A 63 15.83 -19.12 6.23
CA GLY A 63 15.16 -18.80 7.49
C GLY A 63 15.63 -19.73 8.60
N ARG A 64 15.47 -19.30 9.84
CA ARG A 64 15.80 -20.11 11.01
C ARG A 64 14.57 -20.25 11.90
N ASN A 65 14.35 -21.45 12.39
CA ASN A 65 13.27 -21.71 13.32
C ASN A 65 13.71 -21.29 14.73
N PRO A 66 13.07 -20.30 15.37
CA PRO A 66 13.44 -19.86 16.72
C PRO A 66 13.23 -20.94 17.77
N ASN A 67 12.35 -21.91 17.54
CA ASN A 67 12.08 -23.02 18.46
C ASN A 67 13.10 -24.15 18.34
N GLN A 68 13.87 -24.17 17.26
CA GLN A 68 14.92 -25.18 17.00
C GLN A 68 16.15 -24.47 16.45
N PRO A 69 16.99 -23.90 17.30
CA PRO A 69 18.11 -23.03 16.88
C PRO A 69 19.12 -23.66 15.92
N GLY A 70 19.16 -24.95 15.78
CA GLY A 70 20.03 -25.63 14.83
C GLY A 70 19.39 -25.91 13.47
N SER A 71 18.09 -25.66 13.32
CA SER A 71 17.35 -25.93 12.09
C SER A 71 17.31 -24.71 11.18
N SER A 72 17.55 -24.91 9.90
CA SER A 72 17.38 -23.88 8.88
C SER A 72 16.50 -24.43 7.76
N PHE A 73 15.81 -23.52 7.08
CA PHE A 73 14.98 -23.88 5.92
C PHE A 73 15.15 -22.80 4.85
N VAL A 74 14.92 -23.18 3.60
CA VAL A 74 15.02 -22.26 2.48
C VAL A 74 13.63 -21.68 2.21
N ILE A 75 13.55 -20.34 2.23
CA ILE A 75 12.35 -19.63 1.84
C ILE A 75 12.47 -19.40 0.32
N PRO A 76 11.58 -20.00 -0.49
CA PRO A 76 11.71 -19.88 -1.94
C PRO A 76 11.44 -18.47 -2.44
N ALA A 77 11.96 -18.16 -3.63
CA ALA A 77 11.64 -16.90 -4.32
C ALA A 77 10.14 -16.84 -4.61
N ARG A 78 9.58 -15.65 -4.50
CA ARG A 78 8.16 -15.42 -4.82
C ARG A 78 7.96 -14.01 -5.35
N ALA A 79 6.89 -13.82 -6.12
CA ALA A 79 6.51 -12.50 -6.60
C ALA A 79 5.86 -11.70 -5.46
N THR A 80 6.30 -10.47 -5.31
CA THR A 80 5.76 -9.53 -4.33
C THR A 80 5.51 -8.18 -4.99
N VAL A 81 4.74 -7.33 -4.34
CA VAL A 81 4.45 -5.99 -4.84
C VAL A 81 5.19 -4.98 -3.96
N LYS A 82 5.92 -4.08 -4.61
CA LYS A 82 6.57 -2.96 -3.94
C LYS A 82 5.90 -1.67 -4.37
N PHE A 83 5.57 -0.81 -3.41
CA PHE A 83 5.00 0.49 -3.67
C PHE A 83 6.05 1.58 -3.48
N LYS A 84 6.16 2.46 -4.49
CA LYS A 84 6.99 3.66 -4.41
C LYS A 84 6.10 4.89 -4.48
N SER A 85 6.19 5.76 -3.47
CA SER A 85 5.39 6.97 -3.43
C SER A 85 5.76 7.92 -4.57
N GLY A 86 4.76 8.57 -5.15
CA GLY A 86 4.98 9.60 -6.15
C GLY A 86 5.37 10.94 -5.51
N LYS A 87 5.70 11.91 -6.36
CA LYS A 87 6.20 13.21 -5.93
C LYS A 87 5.25 13.92 -4.95
N ILE A 88 3.98 14.02 -5.30
CA ILE A 88 2.99 14.73 -4.48
C ILE A 88 2.77 14.01 -3.15
N MET A 89 2.67 12.69 -3.19
CA MET A 89 2.52 11.89 -1.98
C MET A 89 3.71 12.07 -1.05
N LYS A 90 4.94 12.02 -1.57
CA LYS A 90 6.15 12.22 -0.78
C LYS A 90 6.18 13.60 -0.14
N GLN A 91 5.81 14.62 -0.86
CA GLN A 91 5.80 15.99 -0.33
C GLN A 91 4.78 16.14 0.80
N ARG A 92 3.58 15.64 0.60
CA ARG A 92 2.51 15.78 1.58
C ARG A 92 2.77 14.97 2.84
N VAL A 93 3.23 13.74 2.69
CA VAL A 93 3.57 12.90 3.83
C VAL A 93 4.84 13.40 4.51
N GLY A 94 5.79 13.93 3.75
CA GLY A 94 7.01 14.51 4.29
C GLY A 94 6.75 15.66 5.27
N GLN A 95 5.70 16.43 5.06
CA GLN A 95 5.31 17.51 5.96
C GLN A 95 4.91 17.00 7.36
N LEU A 96 4.55 15.74 7.46
CA LEU A 96 4.17 15.10 8.72
C LEU A 96 5.40 14.74 9.58
N THR A 97 6.61 14.75 8.99
CA THR A 97 7.82 14.29 9.66
C THR A 97 8.07 15.00 10.99
N ALA A 98 8.01 16.33 10.99
CA ALA A 98 8.27 17.13 12.19
C ALA A 98 7.24 16.83 13.28
N LYS A 99 5.98 16.68 12.91
CA LYS A 99 4.90 16.36 13.85
C LYS A 99 5.08 14.97 14.47
N MET A 100 5.43 13.97 13.66
CA MET A 100 5.66 12.61 14.15
C MET A 100 6.86 12.54 15.07
N LYS A 101 7.93 13.30 14.77
CA LYS A 101 9.11 13.37 15.64
C LYS A 101 8.76 14.02 16.97
N ALA A 102 7.99 15.10 16.96
CA ALA A 102 7.56 15.77 18.18
C ALA A 102 6.69 14.85 19.05
N ASP A 103 5.76 14.10 18.44
CA ASP A 103 4.93 13.14 19.16
C ASP A 103 5.75 12.00 19.75
N ALA A 104 6.73 11.50 19.01
CA ALA A 104 7.63 10.46 19.51
C ALA A 104 8.49 10.94 20.67
N ASP A 105 8.99 12.18 20.61
CA ASP A 105 9.78 12.77 21.68
C ASP A 105 8.93 13.04 22.92
N ALA A 106 7.66 13.39 22.74
CA ALA A 106 6.74 13.63 23.87
C ALA A 106 6.40 12.35 24.62
N GLU A 107 6.45 11.17 23.97
CA GLU A 107 6.18 9.89 24.58
C GLU A 107 7.37 9.32 25.37
N LYS A 108 8.53 9.91 25.24
CA LYS A 108 9.70 9.55 26.04
C LYS A 108 9.67 10.27 27.38
#